data_cca39bdea9f4d70fd4756344f6b697ec
#
_entry.id   cca39bdea9f4d70fd4756344f6b697ec
#
_cell.length_a   1.000
_cell.length_b   1.000
_cell.length_c   1.000
_cell.angle_alpha   90.00
_cell.angle_beta   90.00
_cell.angle_gamma   90.00
#
_symmetry.space_group_name_H-M   'P 1'
#
loop_
_entity.id
_entity.type
_entity.pdbx_description
1 polymer ?
#
loop_
_entity_poly.entity_id
_entity_poly.type
_entity_poly.pdbx_seq_one_letter_code
_entity_poly.pdbx_strand_id
1 'polypeptide(L)'
;APSVSVNHPKVVVTPNDPENSDRAAFVEAVINHVWRHHDFRKPFRRSVKDFLIFGHGWLKVGWQFLEQERTLGEEEREDMINEANLEADAFAMANPELAGDLPSDEEIAANITNTAMMIVEDQPFVERISPFDMFVDPEATCLEDANWIAQRIVRPLEEAKKDKRYKASARKKLDADNILYPLNSPTSRQQQEEYLYDEERTVVFEFYDIVNNTISVLAQSGDEFLVDPTPMPYAYGQPR
;
A
#
# COMPACT_ATOMS: atom_id res chain seq x y z
N ALA A 1 -24.80 -18.79 7.13
CA ALA A 1 -24.02 -18.29 5.99
C ALA A 1 -22.78 -19.14 5.62
N PRO A 2 -22.72 -20.48 5.83
CA PRO A 2 -21.58 -21.26 5.38
C PRO A 2 -21.48 -21.39 3.85
N SER A 3 -22.59 -21.24 3.12
CA SER A 3 -22.63 -21.47 1.67
C SER A 3 -21.93 -20.39 0.81
N VAL A 4 -21.77 -19.18 1.30
CA VAL A 4 -21.19 -18.07 0.53
C VAL A 4 -19.66 -18.18 0.39
N SER A 5 -19.01 -19.02 1.18
CA SER A 5 -17.55 -19.06 1.25
C SER A 5 -16.91 -20.45 1.03
N VAL A 6 -17.70 -21.45 0.62
CA VAL A 6 -17.20 -22.83 0.50
C VAL A 6 -16.41 -23.02 -0.79
N ASN A 7 -16.78 -22.36 -1.88
CA ASN A 7 -16.10 -22.49 -3.15
C ASN A 7 -15.18 -21.30 -3.42
N HIS A 8 -13.99 -21.56 -3.96
CA HIS A 8 -13.16 -20.50 -4.52
C HIS A 8 -13.93 -19.91 -5.71
N PRO A 9 -14.30 -18.63 -5.68
CA PRO A 9 -14.89 -18.00 -6.85
C PRO A 9 -13.86 -18.07 -7.98
N LYS A 10 -14.30 -18.59 -9.13
CA LYS A 10 -13.51 -18.51 -10.35
C LYS A 10 -13.89 -17.21 -11.05
N VAL A 11 -12.91 -16.33 -11.20
CA VAL A 11 -13.10 -15.12 -11.99
C VAL A 11 -13.02 -15.50 -13.47
N VAL A 12 -13.98 -15.07 -14.26
CA VAL A 12 -13.99 -15.20 -15.71
C VAL A 12 -13.87 -13.81 -16.31
N VAL A 13 -12.89 -13.61 -17.18
CA VAL A 13 -12.65 -12.34 -17.86
C VAL A 13 -13.15 -12.46 -19.30
N THR A 14 -14.14 -11.65 -19.64
CA THR A 14 -14.68 -11.58 -21.00
C THR A 14 -14.08 -10.38 -21.71
N PRO A 15 -13.44 -10.57 -22.88
CA PRO A 15 -12.91 -9.45 -23.65
C PRO A 15 -14.05 -8.63 -24.24
N ASN A 16 -13.93 -7.31 -24.21
CA ASN A 16 -14.87 -6.41 -24.89
C ASN A 16 -14.69 -6.43 -26.41
N ASP A 17 -13.51 -6.83 -26.87
CA ASP A 17 -13.12 -6.87 -28.26
C ASP A 17 -12.49 -8.24 -28.58
N PRO A 18 -12.89 -8.93 -29.68
CA PRO A 18 -12.35 -10.24 -30.03
C PRO A 18 -10.83 -10.29 -30.16
N GLU A 19 -10.20 -9.16 -30.58
CA GLU A 19 -8.74 -9.05 -30.72
C GLU A 19 -8.01 -9.14 -29.37
N ASN A 20 -8.70 -8.87 -28.26
CA ASN A 20 -8.13 -8.92 -26.91
C ASN A 20 -8.36 -10.27 -26.18
N SER A 21 -8.73 -11.32 -26.91
CA SER A 21 -9.02 -12.65 -26.34
C SER A 21 -7.85 -13.23 -25.55
N ASP A 22 -6.62 -13.17 -26.10
CA ASP A 22 -5.42 -13.71 -25.46
C ASP A 22 -5.05 -12.92 -24.21
N ARG A 23 -5.21 -11.59 -24.26
CA ARG A 23 -5.01 -10.71 -23.11
C ARG A 23 -6.03 -11.00 -22.01
N ALA A 24 -7.28 -11.21 -22.34
CA ALA A 24 -8.33 -11.56 -21.38
C ALA A 24 -8.03 -12.91 -20.70
N ALA A 25 -7.58 -13.92 -21.44
CA ALA A 25 -7.19 -15.20 -20.89
C ALA A 25 -5.98 -15.08 -19.95
N PHE A 26 -5.00 -14.26 -20.30
CA PHE A 26 -3.85 -13.98 -19.43
C PHE A 26 -4.28 -13.29 -18.13
N VAL A 27 -5.10 -12.24 -18.21
CA VAL A 27 -5.62 -11.52 -17.04
C VAL A 27 -6.45 -12.46 -16.16
N GLU A 28 -7.30 -13.32 -16.75
CA GLU A 28 -8.06 -14.34 -16.01
C GLU A 28 -7.12 -15.27 -15.22
N ALA A 29 -6.06 -15.76 -15.87
CA ALA A 29 -5.08 -16.64 -15.23
C ALA A 29 -4.37 -15.95 -14.07
N VAL A 30 -3.92 -14.70 -14.25
CA VAL A 30 -3.26 -13.90 -13.21
C VAL A 30 -4.19 -13.65 -12.02
N ILE A 31 -5.42 -13.19 -12.25
CA ILE A 31 -6.38 -12.93 -11.17
C ILE A 31 -6.68 -14.20 -10.38
N ASN A 32 -6.93 -15.32 -11.07
CA ASN A 32 -7.20 -16.58 -10.39
C ASN A 32 -5.96 -17.14 -9.67
N HIS A 33 -4.74 -16.89 -10.16
CA HIS A 33 -3.51 -17.22 -9.47
C HIS A 33 -3.36 -16.42 -8.18
N VAL A 34 -3.46 -15.09 -8.28
CA VAL A 34 -3.39 -14.16 -7.15
C VAL A 34 -4.43 -14.51 -6.07
N TRP A 35 -5.67 -14.80 -6.48
CA TRP A 35 -6.75 -15.18 -5.56
C TRP A 35 -6.45 -16.46 -4.77
N ARG A 36 -5.72 -17.41 -5.36
CA ARG A 36 -5.36 -18.68 -4.70
C ARG A 36 -4.15 -18.55 -3.80
N HIS A 37 -3.16 -17.76 -4.20
CA HIS A 37 -1.89 -17.62 -3.49
C HIS A 37 -1.95 -16.62 -2.34
N HIS A 38 -2.72 -15.54 -2.50
CA HIS A 38 -2.96 -14.58 -1.43
C HIS A 38 -4.25 -14.94 -0.70
N ASP A 39 -4.21 -15.02 0.63
CA ASP A 39 -5.36 -15.47 1.46
C ASP A 39 -6.47 -14.39 1.51
N PHE A 40 -6.98 -13.99 0.35
CA PHE A 40 -8.07 -13.01 0.22
C PHE A 40 -9.40 -13.51 0.84
N ARG A 41 -9.50 -14.80 1.06
CA ARG A 41 -10.69 -15.43 1.61
C ARG A 41 -10.98 -15.01 3.05
N LYS A 42 -9.93 -14.85 3.87
CA LYS A 42 -10.12 -14.47 5.28
C LYS A 42 -10.69 -13.06 5.44
N PRO A 43 -10.07 -12.00 4.85
CA PRO A 43 -10.61 -10.66 4.94
C PRO A 43 -12.02 -10.58 4.34
N PHE A 44 -12.27 -11.23 3.21
CA PHE A 44 -13.60 -11.27 2.59
C PHE A 44 -14.67 -11.88 3.50
N ARG A 45 -14.40 -13.05 4.10
CA ARG A 45 -15.34 -13.68 5.04
C ARG A 45 -15.63 -12.82 6.26
N ARG A 46 -14.62 -12.12 6.76
CA ARG A 46 -14.77 -11.20 7.89
C ARG A 46 -15.63 -10.00 7.50
N SER A 47 -15.40 -9.41 6.34
CA SER A 47 -16.20 -8.30 5.83
C SER A 47 -17.66 -8.70 5.59
N VAL A 48 -17.93 -9.90 5.04
CA VAL A 48 -19.30 -10.43 4.92
C VAL A 48 -19.95 -10.61 6.29
N LYS A 49 -19.21 -11.07 7.29
CA LYS A 49 -19.72 -11.18 8.67
C LYS A 49 -20.07 -9.80 9.24
N ASP A 50 -19.21 -8.80 9.02
CA ASP A 50 -19.48 -7.43 9.44
C ASP A 50 -20.75 -6.89 8.78
N PHE A 51 -20.89 -7.11 7.47
CA PHE A 51 -22.11 -6.73 6.75
C PHE A 51 -23.37 -7.36 7.35
N LEU A 52 -23.34 -8.63 7.71
CA LEU A 52 -24.49 -9.32 8.32
C LEU A 52 -24.83 -8.80 9.72
N ILE A 53 -23.84 -8.24 10.44
CA ILE A 53 -24.05 -7.74 11.83
C ILE A 53 -24.38 -6.25 11.84
N PHE A 54 -23.65 -5.45 11.04
CA PHE A 54 -23.70 -3.99 11.09
C PHE A 54 -24.41 -3.36 9.88
N GLY A 55 -24.80 -4.17 8.88
CA GLY A 55 -25.41 -3.69 7.63
C GLY A 55 -24.40 -3.20 6.59
N HIS A 56 -23.11 -3.11 6.92
CA HIS A 56 -22.04 -2.76 6.01
C HIS A 56 -20.74 -3.50 6.35
N GLY A 57 -19.91 -3.74 5.35
CA GLY A 57 -18.62 -4.39 5.49
C GLY A 57 -17.63 -3.80 4.48
N TRP A 58 -16.39 -3.61 4.91
CA TRP A 58 -15.37 -2.89 4.17
C TRP A 58 -14.18 -3.76 3.83
N LEU A 59 -13.72 -3.60 2.60
CA LEU A 59 -12.48 -4.18 2.10
C LEU A 59 -11.64 -3.09 1.45
N LYS A 60 -10.38 -3.01 1.85
CA LYS A 60 -9.37 -2.19 1.19
C LYS A 60 -8.58 -3.09 0.25
N VAL A 61 -8.56 -2.73 -1.01
CA VAL A 61 -7.76 -3.40 -2.04
C VAL A 61 -6.68 -2.44 -2.50
N GLY A 62 -5.47 -2.91 -2.59
CA GLY A 62 -4.36 -2.08 -3.02
C GLY A 62 -3.20 -2.92 -3.52
N TRP A 63 -2.11 -2.24 -3.81
CA TRP A 63 -0.85 -2.83 -4.19
C TRP A 63 0.20 -2.49 -3.14
N GLN A 64 0.87 -3.50 -2.61
CA GLN A 64 1.96 -3.33 -1.66
C GLN A 64 3.27 -3.46 -2.41
N PHE A 65 4.03 -2.36 -2.39
CA PHE A 65 5.37 -2.31 -2.94
C PHE A 65 6.31 -1.91 -1.80
N LEU A 66 7.20 -2.81 -1.44
CA LEU A 66 8.18 -2.60 -0.38
C LEU A 66 9.57 -2.88 -0.89
N GLU A 67 10.38 -1.85 -0.88
CA GLU A 67 11.82 -1.95 -1.13
C GLU A 67 12.56 -1.90 0.19
N GLN A 68 13.56 -2.73 0.34
CA GLN A 68 14.46 -2.73 1.47
C GLN A 68 15.91 -2.61 0.97
N GLU A 69 16.65 -1.72 1.61
CA GLU A 69 18.08 -1.62 1.39
C GLU A 69 18.78 -2.84 2.00
N ARG A 70 19.57 -3.53 1.20
CA ARG A 70 20.43 -4.63 1.65
C ARG A 70 21.89 -4.34 1.34
N THR A 71 22.77 -4.82 2.18
CA THR A 71 24.20 -4.79 1.91
C THR A 71 24.53 -5.83 0.85
N LEU A 72 25.26 -5.41 -0.18
CA LEU A 72 25.76 -6.30 -1.23
C LEU A 72 26.89 -7.19 -0.67
N GLY A 73 26.93 -8.44 -1.14
CA GLY A 73 28.10 -9.30 -0.98
C GLY A 73 29.28 -8.80 -1.84
N GLU A 74 30.50 -9.19 -1.48
CA GLU A 74 31.69 -8.80 -2.24
C GLU A 74 31.62 -9.28 -3.70
N GLU A 75 31.20 -10.52 -3.94
CA GLU A 75 31.00 -11.09 -5.28
C GLU A 75 29.96 -10.31 -6.11
N GLU A 76 28.79 -10.01 -5.51
CA GLU A 76 27.74 -9.24 -6.17
C GLU A 76 28.18 -7.83 -6.54
N ARG A 77 28.99 -7.21 -5.66
CA ARG A 77 29.54 -5.89 -5.93
C ARG A 77 30.57 -5.92 -7.06
N GLU A 78 31.45 -6.94 -7.09
CA GLU A 78 32.40 -7.14 -8.16
C GLU A 78 31.70 -7.38 -9.49
N ASP A 79 30.62 -8.17 -9.51
CA ASP A 79 29.81 -8.41 -10.72
C ASP A 79 29.20 -7.11 -11.24
N MET A 80 28.63 -6.27 -10.35
CA MET A 80 28.08 -4.97 -10.75
C MET A 80 29.14 -4.01 -11.30
N ILE A 81 30.36 -4.01 -10.73
CA ILE A 81 31.47 -3.20 -11.23
C ILE A 81 31.87 -3.69 -12.63
N ASN A 82 31.99 -5.00 -12.82
CA ASN A 82 32.34 -5.59 -14.10
C ASN A 82 31.31 -5.30 -15.18
N GLU A 83 30.01 -5.39 -14.84
CA GLU A 83 28.92 -5.08 -15.74
C GLU A 83 28.93 -3.59 -16.15
N ALA A 84 29.11 -2.68 -15.18
CA ALA A 84 29.18 -1.24 -15.43
C ALA A 84 30.42 -0.87 -16.31
N ASN A 85 31.56 -1.52 -16.09
CA ASN A 85 32.76 -1.32 -16.93
C ASN A 85 32.51 -1.82 -18.37
N LEU A 86 31.87 -2.99 -18.54
CA LEU A 86 31.50 -3.52 -19.85
C LEU A 86 30.52 -2.59 -20.58
N GLU A 87 29.57 -2.02 -19.90
CA GLU A 87 28.64 -1.04 -20.48
C GLU A 87 29.36 0.26 -20.88
N ALA A 88 30.29 0.75 -20.05
CA ALA A 88 31.08 1.95 -20.34
C ALA A 88 31.97 1.70 -21.58
N ASP A 89 32.63 0.54 -21.69
CA ASP A 89 33.43 0.15 -22.81
C ASP A 89 32.61 0.01 -24.12
N ALA A 90 31.44 -0.61 -24.03
CA ALA A 90 30.51 -0.74 -25.13
C ALA A 90 30.01 0.63 -25.62
N PHE A 91 29.73 1.55 -24.69
CA PHE A 91 29.37 2.92 -25.03
C PHE A 91 30.50 3.71 -25.68
N ALA A 92 31.74 3.55 -25.17
CA ALA A 92 32.94 4.17 -25.75
C ALA A 92 33.19 3.70 -27.17
N MET A 93 33.00 2.40 -27.43
CA MET A 93 33.13 1.84 -28.80
C MET A 93 32.06 2.39 -29.75
N ALA A 94 30.85 2.58 -29.27
CA ALA A 94 29.74 3.12 -30.05
C ALA A 94 29.86 4.64 -30.30
N ASN A 95 30.50 5.37 -29.37
CA ASN A 95 30.64 6.83 -29.39
C ASN A 95 32.07 7.28 -29.11
N PRO A 96 33.01 7.11 -30.05
CA PRO A 96 34.43 7.41 -29.80
C PRO A 96 34.75 8.86 -29.45
N GLU A 97 33.90 9.78 -29.84
CA GLU A 97 34.03 11.23 -29.54
C GLU A 97 33.71 11.58 -28.11
N LEU A 98 32.92 10.73 -27.40
CA LEU A 98 32.53 10.91 -25.98
C LEU A 98 33.36 10.01 -25.05
N ALA A 99 34.24 9.16 -25.58
CA ALA A 99 35.02 8.21 -24.79
C ALA A 99 35.90 8.86 -23.74
N GLY A 100 36.32 10.13 -23.96
CA GLY A 100 37.16 10.88 -23.01
C GLY A 100 36.42 11.48 -21.83
N ASP A 101 35.08 11.54 -21.89
CA ASP A 101 34.22 12.07 -20.81
C ASP A 101 33.64 10.95 -19.96
N LEU A 102 33.95 9.69 -20.23
CA LEU A 102 33.46 8.56 -19.42
C LEU A 102 34.24 8.44 -18.12
N PRO A 103 33.59 8.02 -17.03
CA PRO A 103 34.24 7.78 -15.76
C PRO A 103 35.25 6.62 -15.89
N SER A 104 36.36 6.72 -15.19
CA SER A 104 37.34 5.64 -15.12
C SER A 104 36.83 4.45 -14.31
N ASP A 105 37.40 3.27 -14.47
CA ASP A 105 37.06 2.06 -13.72
C ASP A 105 37.11 2.28 -12.21
N GLU A 106 38.03 3.11 -11.71
CA GLU A 106 38.16 3.47 -10.31
C GLU A 106 37.00 4.38 -9.85
N GLU A 107 36.54 5.30 -10.70
CA GLU A 107 35.39 6.16 -10.43
C GLU A 107 34.09 5.37 -10.47
N ILE A 108 33.95 4.42 -11.41
CA ILE A 108 32.81 3.49 -11.47
C ILE A 108 32.75 2.67 -10.19
N ALA A 109 33.86 2.06 -9.79
CA ALA A 109 33.95 1.27 -8.55
C ALA A 109 33.67 2.09 -7.26
N ALA A 110 34.06 3.37 -7.25
CA ALA A 110 33.82 4.27 -6.12
C ALA A 110 32.33 4.72 -6.04
N ASN A 111 31.66 4.83 -7.18
CA ASN A 111 30.26 5.23 -7.26
C ASN A 111 29.29 4.10 -6.94
N ILE A 112 29.70 2.84 -7.10
CA ILE A 112 28.89 1.69 -6.73
C ILE A 112 28.90 1.54 -5.22
N THR A 113 27.77 1.87 -4.61
CA THR A 113 27.58 1.76 -3.16
C THR A 113 27.54 0.30 -2.71
N ASN A 114 27.90 0.04 -1.45
CA ASN A 114 27.83 -1.31 -0.89
C ASN A 114 26.40 -1.77 -0.58
N THR A 115 25.40 -1.03 -1.03
CA THR A 115 23.99 -1.30 -0.76
C THR A 115 23.21 -1.29 -2.06
N ALA A 116 22.27 -2.22 -2.17
CA ALA A 116 21.30 -2.29 -3.26
C ALA A 116 19.88 -2.29 -2.71
N MET A 117 18.96 -1.70 -3.45
CA MET A 117 17.54 -1.79 -3.14
C MET A 117 17.00 -3.14 -3.64
N MET A 118 16.42 -3.91 -2.74
CA MET A 118 15.78 -5.18 -3.06
C MET A 118 14.27 -5.03 -2.88
N ILE A 119 13.52 -5.43 -3.87
CA ILE A 119 12.06 -5.51 -3.77
C ILE A 119 11.74 -6.71 -2.87
N VAL A 120 11.17 -6.42 -1.70
CA VAL A 120 10.75 -7.44 -0.72
C VAL A 120 9.32 -7.86 -0.97
N GLU A 121 8.48 -6.91 -1.31
CA GLU A 121 7.07 -7.16 -1.59
C GLU A 121 6.64 -6.33 -2.82
N ASP A 122 6.05 -7.01 -3.78
CA ASP A 122 5.45 -6.44 -4.98
C ASP A 122 4.20 -7.25 -5.32
N GLN A 123 3.12 -7.00 -4.57
CA GLN A 123 1.94 -7.83 -4.63
C GLN A 123 0.65 -7.08 -4.30
N PRO A 124 -0.49 -7.50 -4.87
CA PRO A 124 -1.77 -6.98 -4.45
C PRO A 124 -2.12 -7.46 -3.04
N PHE A 125 -2.78 -6.61 -2.28
CA PHE A 125 -3.32 -6.97 -0.97
C PHE A 125 -4.82 -6.69 -0.87
N VAL A 126 -5.47 -7.45 0.01
CA VAL A 126 -6.85 -7.20 0.43
C VAL A 126 -6.91 -7.25 1.95
N GLU A 127 -7.35 -6.16 2.54
CA GLU A 127 -7.49 -6.02 3.98
C GLU A 127 -8.95 -5.77 4.37
N ARG A 128 -9.38 -6.40 5.44
CA ARG A 128 -10.69 -6.10 6.06
C ARG A 128 -10.54 -4.89 6.96
N ILE A 129 -11.33 -3.85 6.71
CA ILE A 129 -11.40 -2.69 7.59
C ILE A 129 -12.59 -2.85 8.53
N SER A 130 -12.39 -2.47 9.79
CA SER A 130 -13.47 -2.48 10.77
C SER A 130 -14.54 -1.46 10.37
N PRO A 131 -15.83 -1.80 10.46
CA PRO A 131 -16.91 -0.86 10.24
C PRO A 131 -16.84 0.40 11.11
N PHE A 132 -16.20 0.30 12.28
CA PHE A 132 -16.01 1.42 13.21
C PHE A 132 -14.86 2.35 12.84
N ASP A 133 -14.02 1.93 11.89
CA ASP A 133 -12.86 2.69 11.41
C ASP A 133 -13.10 3.31 10.03
N MET A 134 -14.32 3.16 9.49
CA MET A 134 -14.73 3.79 8.24
C MET A 134 -15.75 4.88 8.48
N PHE A 135 -15.50 6.03 7.92
CA PHE A 135 -16.36 7.20 7.95
C PHE A 135 -16.76 7.54 6.52
N VAL A 136 -18.03 7.73 6.30
CA VAL A 136 -18.59 8.08 5.01
C VAL A 136 -19.32 9.41 5.16
N ASP A 137 -19.41 10.16 4.10
CA ASP A 137 -20.18 11.38 4.02
C ASP A 137 -21.60 11.14 4.57
N PRO A 138 -22.02 11.84 5.67
CA PRO A 138 -23.33 11.62 6.29
C PRO A 138 -24.51 12.08 5.41
N GLU A 139 -24.26 12.87 4.37
CA GLU A 139 -25.29 13.30 3.43
C GLU A 139 -25.53 12.28 2.30
N ALA A 140 -24.63 11.30 2.15
CA ALA A 140 -24.74 10.28 1.13
C ALA A 140 -25.77 9.21 1.51
N THR A 141 -26.61 8.84 0.55
CA THR A 141 -27.57 7.74 0.70
C THR A 141 -27.00 6.39 0.28
N CYS A 142 -25.99 6.40 -0.58
CA CYS A 142 -25.21 5.24 -1.02
C CYS A 142 -23.76 5.64 -1.24
N LEU A 143 -22.89 4.68 -1.49
CA LEU A 143 -21.47 4.93 -1.64
C LEU A 143 -21.15 5.75 -2.91
N GLU A 144 -21.96 5.59 -3.95
CA GLU A 144 -21.81 6.33 -5.20
C GLU A 144 -22.11 7.83 -5.05
N ASP A 145 -22.95 8.21 -4.08
CA ASP A 145 -23.31 9.59 -3.80
C ASP A 145 -22.35 10.28 -2.81
N ALA A 146 -21.43 9.52 -2.21
CA ALA A 146 -20.54 10.06 -1.20
C ALA A 146 -19.52 11.02 -1.82
N ASN A 147 -19.41 12.21 -1.23
CA ASN A 147 -18.39 13.19 -1.64
C ASN A 147 -17.01 12.82 -1.09
N TRP A 148 -16.97 12.13 0.03
CA TRP A 148 -15.73 11.70 0.68
C TRP A 148 -15.92 10.43 1.53
N ILE A 149 -14.82 9.74 1.73
CA ILE A 149 -14.71 8.59 2.62
C ILE A 149 -13.41 8.76 3.42
N ALA A 150 -13.41 8.36 4.69
CA ALA A 150 -12.20 8.39 5.50
C ALA A 150 -12.01 7.08 6.25
N GLN A 151 -10.77 6.60 6.29
CA GLN A 151 -10.37 5.46 7.10
C GLN A 151 -9.56 5.93 8.29
N ARG A 152 -9.97 5.57 9.50
CA ARG A 152 -9.19 5.73 10.72
C ARG A 152 -8.15 4.60 10.82
N ILE A 153 -6.91 4.96 11.05
CA ILE A 153 -5.79 4.04 11.23
C ILE A 153 -5.10 4.38 12.54
N VAL A 154 -4.99 3.40 13.42
CA VAL A 154 -4.26 3.54 14.69
C VAL A 154 -2.85 2.98 14.50
N ARG A 155 -1.83 3.78 14.76
CA ARG A 155 -0.43 3.41 14.58
C ARG A 155 0.37 3.67 15.86
N PRO A 156 1.44 2.88 16.12
CA PRO A 156 2.44 3.24 17.11
C PRO A 156 3.02 4.63 16.79
N LEU A 157 3.09 5.50 17.81
CA LEU A 157 3.52 6.89 17.62
C LEU A 157 4.95 6.96 17.07
N GLU A 158 5.85 6.14 17.60
CA GLU A 158 7.24 6.11 17.18
C GLU A 158 7.42 5.66 15.71
N GLU A 159 6.59 4.71 15.25
CA GLU A 159 6.59 4.30 13.85
C GLU A 159 6.06 5.40 12.92
N ALA A 160 4.97 6.07 13.34
CA ALA A 160 4.40 7.17 12.60
C ALA A 160 5.38 8.35 12.47
N LYS A 161 6.16 8.65 13.53
CA LYS A 161 7.22 9.67 13.51
C LYS A 161 8.39 9.31 12.59
N LYS A 162 8.67 8.03 12.38
CA LYS A 162 9.75 7.54 11.51
C LYS A 162 9.32 7.40 10.06
N ASP A 163 8.02 7.40 9.76
CA ASP A 163 7.51 7.17 8.41
C ASP A 163 7.89 8.31 7.46
N LYS A 164 8.80 8.02 6.52
CA LYS A 164 9.32 9.01 5.56
C LYS A 164 8.28 9.48 4.54
N ARG A 165 7.15 8.76 4.39
CA ARG A 165 6.04 9.18 3.52
C ARG A 165 5.33 10.40 4.07
N TYR A 166 5.42 10.64 5.37
CA TYR A 166 4.83 11.79 6.02
C TYR A 166 5.78 13.00 5.96
N LYS A 167 5.22 14.18 5.80
CA LYS A 167 5.97 15.44 5.84
C LYS A 167 6.77 15.57 7.13
N ALA A 168 8.03 15.96 7.02
CA ALA A 168 8.93 16.07 8.16
C ALA A 168 8.46 17.08 9.22
N SER A 169 7.78 18.17 8.81
CA SER A 169 7.19 19.15 9.72
C SER A 169 6.03 18.59 10.51
N ALA A 170 5.10 17.92 9.84
CA ALA A 170 3.88 17.38 10.43
C ALA A 170 4.16 16.16 11.31
N ARG A 171 4.99 15.20 10.87
CA ARG A 171 5.32 14.01 11.66
C ARG A 171 6.04 14.29 12.97
N LYS A 172 6.83 15.38 13.04
CA LYS A 172 7.48 15.80 14.29
C LYS A 172 6.52 16.35 15.34
N LYS A 173 5.34 16.80 14.91
CA LYS A 173 4.29 17.36 15.75
C LYS A 173 3.26 16.30 16.17
N LEU A 174 3.43 15.04 15.76
CA LEU A 174 2.54 13.95 16.15
C LEU A 174 2.67 13.72 17.66
N ASP A 175 1.52 13.65 18.30
CA ASP A 175 1.38 13.34 19.72
C ASP A 175 0.56 12.06 19.93
N ALA A 176 0.60 11.53 21.12
CA ALA A 176 -0.22 10.39 21.51
C ALA A 176 -1.70 10.79 21.61
N ASP A 177 -2.54 10.06 20.92
CA ASP A 177 -3.98 10.27 20.94
C ASP A 177 -4.68 9.37 21.97
N ASN A 178 -5.74 9.88 22.57
CA ASN A 178 -6.62 9.09 23.41
C ASN A 178 -7.53 8.24 22.54
N ILE A 179 -7.25 6.93 22.48
CA ILE A 179 -7.92 6.02 21.57
C ILE A 179 -9.09 5.35 22.28
N LEU A 180 -10.29 5.68 21.84
CA LEU A 180 -11.50 4.98 22.24
C LEU A 180 -11.76 3.82 21.27
N TYR A 181 -11.48 2.59 21.70
CA TYR A 181 -11.88 1.40 20.95
C TYR A 181 -13.33 1.03 21.29
N PRO A 182 -14.17 0.74 20.28
CA PRO A 182 -15.46 0.13 20.53
C PRO A 182 -15.25 -1.24 21.17
N LEU A 183 -15.92 -1.46 22.27
CA LEU A 183 -15.78 -2.64 23.12
C LEU A 183 -16.41 -3.88 22.47
N ASN A 184 -15.64 -4.64 21.75
CA ASN A 184 -16.13 -5.81 21.01
C ASN A 184 -16.14 -7.12 21.82
N SER A 185 -15.54 -7.17 23.00
CA SER A 185 -15.61 -8.35 23.86
C SER A 185 -15.08 -8.06 25.28
N PRO A 186 -15.71 -8.63 26.33
CA PRO A 186 -15.25 -8.48 27.71
C PRO A 186 -13.85 -9.06 27.98
N THR A 187 -13.47 -10.10 27.24
CA THR A 187 -12.15 -10.78 27.38
C THR A 187 -11.01 -10.04 26.70
N SER A 188 -11.31 -9.28 25.69
CA SER A 188 -10.29 -8.45 25.01
C SER A 188 -10.02 -7.12 25.73
N ARG A 189 -10.88 -6.74 26.67
CA ARG A 189 -10.75 -5.48 27.40
C ARG A 189 -9.51 -5.43 28.27
N GLN A 190 -9.28 -6.46 29.08
CA GLN A 190 -8.10 -6.54 29.96
C GLN A 190 -6.80 -6.70 29.15
N GLN A 191 -6.82 -7.52 28.11
CA GLN A 191 -5.66 -7.68 27.22
C GLN A 191 -5.39 -6.42 26.39
N GLN A 192 -6.44 -5.71 25.93
CA GLN A 192 -6.26 -4.46 25.20
C GLN A 192 -5.81 -3.33 26.11
N GLU A 193 -6.29 -3.25 27.35
CA GLU A 193 -5.80 -2.28 28.31
C GLU A 193 -4.32 -2.52 28.64
N GLU A 194 -3.90 -3.75 28.81
CA GLU A 194 -2.50 -4.12 29.11
C GLU A 194 -1.55 -3.78 27.95
N TYR A 195 -1.97 -4.00 26.69
CA TYR A 195 -1.22 -3.61 25.49
C TYR A 195 -1.26 -2.10 25.18
N LEU A 196 -2.32 -1.40 25.60
CA LEU A 196 -2.49 0.03 25.34
C LEU A 196 -1.66 0.92 26.27
N TYR A 197 -1.30 0.41 27.46
CA TYR A 197 -0.52 1.17 28.45
C TYR A 197 0.98 1.17 28.17
N ASP A 198 1.46 0.26 27.34
CA ASP A 198 2.91 0.08 27.10
C ASP A 198 3.45 0.84 25.89
N GLU A 199 2.58 1.29 24.96
CA GLU A 199 2.97 1.95 23.73
C GLU A 199 2.08 3.13 23.37
N GLU A 200 2.66 4.31 23.26
CA GLU A 200 1.97 5.50 22.78
C GLU A 200 1.51 5.32 21.32
N ARG A 201 0.26 5.68 21.04
CA ARG A 201 -0.35 5.52 19.73
C ARG A 201 -0.93 6.82 19.23
N THR A 202 -0.90 6.99 17.92
CA THR A 202 -1.50 8.12 17.21
C THR A 202 -2.56 7.63 16.24
N VAL A 203 -3.57 8.45 16.04
CA VAL A 203 -4.67 8.20 15.09
C VAL A 203 -4.44 9.03 13.84
N VAL A 204 -4.46 8.33 12.72
CA VAL A 204 -4.27 8.91 11.39
C VAL A 204 -5.50 8.60 10.55
N PHE A 205 -5.94 9.56 9.76
CA PHE A 205 -7.04 9.39 8.81
C PHE A 205 -6.49 9.42 7.39
N GLU A 206 -6.74 8.36 6.63
CA GLU A 206 -6.67 8.42 5.17
C GLU A 206 -7.99 8.97 4.66
N PHE A 207 -7.94 10.11 4.03
CA PHE A 207 -9.10 10.82 3.51
C PHE A 207 -9.13 10.73 1.99
N TYR A 208 -10.21 10.19 1.48
CA TYR A 208 -10.48 10.03 0.05
C TYR A 208 -11.52 11.06 -0.37
N ASP A 209 -11.09 12.08 -1.07
CA ASP A 209 -11.97 13.07 -1.68
C ASP A 209 -12.39 12.55 -3.06
N ILE A 210 -13.62 12.10 -3.16
CA ILE A 210 -14.17 11.49 -4.38
C ILE A 210 -14.43 12.55 -5.44
N VAL A 211 -14.85 13.73 -5.01
CA VAL A 211 -15.17 14.86 -5.92
C VAL A 211 -13.92 15.34 -6.66
N ASN A 212 -12.83 15.52 -5.91
CA ASN A 212 -11.56 15.98 -6.47
C ASN A 212 -10.64 14.85 -6.92
N ASN A 213 -11.05 13.59 -6.70
CA ASN A 213 -10.26 12.38 -6.99
C ASN A 213 -8.86 12.44 -6.37
N THR A 214 -8.80 12.82 -5.08
CA THR A 214 -7.56 12.94 -4.34
C THR A 214 -7.57 12.12 -3.05
N ILE A 215 -6.38 11.70 -2.63
CA ILE A 215 -6.14 11.08 -1.33
C ILE A 215 -5.20 11.97 -0.52
N SER A 216 -5.50 12.12 0.76
CA SER A 216 -4.67 12.84 1.72
C SER A 216 -4.59 12.09 3.04
N VAL A 217 -3.59 12.42 3.85
CA VAL A 217 -3.42 11.82 5.17
C VAL A 217 -3.33 12.92 6.22
N LEU A 218 -4.14 12.77 7.27
CA LEU A 218 -4.27 13.74 8.36
C LEU A 218 -4.05 13.03 9.70
N ALA A 219 -3.45 13.70 10.66
CA ALA A 219 -3.45 13.22 12.05
C ALA A 219 -4.65 13.77 12.82
N GLN A 220 -5.17 13.01 13.79
CA GLN A 220 -6.27 13.46 14.64
C GLN A 220 -5.88 14.71 15.46
N SER A 221 -4.65 14.73 15.96
CA SER A 221 -4.11 15.81 16.79
C SER A 221 -3.38 16.89 15.99
N GLY A 222 -3.36 16.81 14.63
CA GLY A 222 -2.57 17.68 13.78
C GLY A 222 -3.38 18.72 13.02
N ASP A 223 -2.80 19.91 12.84
CA ASP A 223 -3.37 21.00 12.05
C ASP A 223 -2.86 20.99 10.59
N GLU A 224 -1.93 20.09 10.26
CA GLU A 224 -1.29 20.00 8.96
C GLU A 224 -1.52 18.61 8.33
N PHE A 225 -1.54 18.55 7.00
CA PHE A 225 -1.53 17.26 6.31
C PHE A 225 -0.22 16.52 6.55
N LEU A 226 -0.31 15.24 6.92
CA LEU A 226 0.83 14.32 6.90
C LEU A 226 1.25 13.99 5.46
N VAL A 227 0.26 13.83 4.59
CA VAL A 227 0.42 13.72 3.14
C VAL A 227 -0.55 14.69 2.49
N ASP A 228 -0.04 15.59 1.65
CA ASP A 228 -0.89 16.52 0.90
C ASP A 228 -1.86 15.79 0.00
N PRO A 229 -2.99 16.40 -0.37
CA PRO A 229 -3.88 15.87 -1.38
C PRO A 229 -3.11 15.55 -2.67
N THR A 230 -3.07 14.25 -3.01
CA THR A 230 -2.45 13.72 -4.23
C THR A 230 -3.52 13.02 -5.07
N PRO A 231 -3.40 13.00 -6.40
CA PRO A 231 -4.32 12.23 -7.23
C PRO A 231 -4.40 10.77 -6.77
N MET A 232 -5.59 10.19 -6.76
CA MET A 232 -5.75 8.78 -6.43
C MET A 232 -4.95 7.93 -7.42
N PRO A 233 -4.11 6.98 -6.93
CA PRO A 233 -3.24 6.18 -7.78
C PRO A 233 -4.01 5.19 -8.67
N TYR A 234 -5.26 4.92 -8.31
CA TYR A 234 -6.13 4.02 -9.05
C TYR A 234 -7.27 4.81 -9.67
N ALA A 235 -7.51 4.61 -10.95
CA ALA A 235 -8.72 5.07 -11.60
C ALA A 235 -9.91 4.21 -11.10
N TYR A 236 -10.36 4.46 -9.90
CA TYR A 236 -11.69 4.01 -9.50
C TYR A 236 -12.66 4.72 -10.44
N GLY A 237 -13.38 3.92 -11.24
CA GLY A 237 -14.29 4.47 -12.22
C GLY A 237 -15.08 5.58 -11.57
N GLN A 238 -14.97 6.78 -12.13
CA GLN A 238 -15.83 7.87 -11.70
C GLN A 238 -17.26 7.35 -11.80
N PRO A 239 -18.09 7.53 -10.76
CA PRO A 239 -19.50 7.28 -10.91
C PRO A 239 -19.97 8.14 -12.10
N ARG A 240 -20.52 7.47 -13.09
CA ARG A 240 -21.12 8.13 -14.24
C ARG A 240 -22.52 8.58 -13.89
#